data_1c9e2faa4e36512387fce7dc3e5c23c5
#
_entry.id   1c9e2faa4e36512387fce7dc3e5c23c5
#
_cell.length_a   1.000
_cell.length_b   1.000
_cell.length_c   1.000
_cell.angle_alpha   90.00
_cell.angle_beta   90.00
_cell.angle_gamma   90.00
#
_symmetry.space_group_name_H-M   'P 1'
#
loop_
_entity.id
_entity.type
_entity.pdbx_description
1 polymer ?
#
loop_
_entity_poly.entity_id
_entity_poly.type
_entity_poly.pdbx_seq_one_letter_code
_entity_poly.pdbx_strand_id
1 'polypeptide(L)'
;TGSIGVLGGKMVLSELWKKLDVNWGEVKFGRNAGILSVNHPFSPEEKRVFNRSLDNIYKDFTEKTATVRGINPNEMERIARGRVWLGEDALRNGLVDALGGLNEAVAKAKELGGIKPKTRFNIVYYPKRKTFQEKLAQMLGSGPKISVNKVVNDFGFGTNDINMLNRMKYDTVLPPFRIVY
;
A
#
# COMPACT_ATOMS: atom_id res chain seq x y z
N THR A 1 13.08 -7.80 -8.02
CA THR A 1 11.82 -7.50 -8.70
C THR A 1 10.81 -8.63 -8.55
N GLY A 2 9.59 -8.49 -9.10
CA GLY A 2 8.50 -9.46 -8.97
C GLY A 2 7.36 -8.91 -8.10
N SER A 3 6.91 -9.70 -7.10
CA SER A 3 5.73 -9.38 -6.27
C SER A 3 4.47 -9.19 -7.11
N ILE A 4 4.35 -9.95 -8.22
CA ILE A 4 3.14 -9.98 -9.05
C ILE A 4 2.11 -10.79 -8.29
N GLY A 5 1.32 -10.08 -7.50
CA GLY A 5 0.32 -10.65 -6.61
C GLY A 5 -0.61 -9.57 -6.10
N VAL A 6 -1.68 -9.97 -5.44
CA VAL A 6 -2.66 -9.07 -4.83
C VAL A 6 -2.89 -9.51 -3.39
N LEU A 7 -2.81 -8.57 -2.50
CA LEU A 7 -3.08 -8.74 -1.08
C LEU A 7 -4.10 -7.70 -0.65
N GLY A 8 -5.09 -8.11 0.10
CA GLY A 8 -6.10 -7.19 0.62
C GLY A 8 -6.66 -7.65 1.95
N GLY A 9 -7.22 -6.70 2.68
CA GLY A 9 -7.84 -6.96 3.97
C GLY A 9 -8.41 -5.68 4.57
N LYS A 10 -9.01 -5.81 5.74
CA LYS A 10 -9.44 -4.67 6.55
C LYS A 10 -8.99 -4.83 8.00
N MET A 11 -8.79 -3.71 8.65
CA MET A 11 -8.60 -3.69 10.10
C MET A 11 -9.96 -3.89 10.78
N VAL A 12 -10.00 -4.68 11.85
CA VAL A 12 -11.20 -4.86 12.68
C VAL A 12 -10.90 -4.35 14.08
N LEU A 13 -11.65 -3.35 14.51
CA LEU A 13 -11.45 -2.65 15.76
C LEU A 13 -12.56 -2.94 16.79
N SER A 14 -13.44 -3.89 16.53
CA SER A 14 -14.59 -4.21 17.40
C SER A 14 -14.19 -4.52 18.85
N GLU A 15 -13.09 -5.26 19.04
CA GLU A 15 -12.61 -5.58 20.39
C GLU A 15 -11.97 -4.36 21.11
N LEU A 16 -11.40 -3.44 20.33
CA LEU A 16 -10.89 -2.18 20.88
C LEU A 16 -12.04 -1.31 21.36
N TRP A 17 -13.10 -1.19 20.56
CA TRP A 17 -14.29 -0.41 20.92
C TRP A 17 -14.96 -0.94 22.19
N LYS A 18 -15.07 -2.25 22.35
CA LYS A 18 -15.56 -2.87 23.58
C LYS A 18 -14.73 -2.49 24.81
N LYS A 19 -13.39 -2.47 24.67
CA LYS A 19 -12.49 -2.08 25.77
C LYS A 19 -12.62 -0.61 26.16
N LEU A 20 -12.98 0.24 25.20
CA LEU A 20 -13.18 1.67 25.40
C LEU A 20 -14.62 2.04 25.75
N ASP A 21 -15.51 1.05 25.88
CA ASP A 21 -16.96 1.22 26.08
C ASP A 21 -17.62 2.11 25.01
N VAL A 22 -17.10 2.02 23.77
CA VAL A 22 -17.63 2.74 22.61
C VAL A 22 -18.55 1.83 21.83
N ASN A 23 -19.80 2.26 21.66
CA ASN A 23 -20.81 1.55 20.88
C ASN A 23 -21.07 2.29 19.57
N TRP A 24 -21.04 1.56 18.46
CA TRP A 24 -21.29 2.10 17.12
C TRP A 24 -22.63 1.59 16.59
N GLY A 25 -23.48 2.52 16.17
CA GLY A 25 -24.62 2.21 15.32
C GLY A 25 -24.24 2.32 13.85
N GLU A 26 -24.62 1.34 13.03
CA GLU A 26 -24.40 1.37 11.59
C GLU A 26 -25.72 1.38 10.85
N VAL A 27 -25.91 2.36 9.97
CA VAL A 27 -27.01 2.40 9.01
C VAL A 27 -26.48 1.97 7.68
N LYS A 28 -26.96 0.83 7.15
CA LYS A 28 -26.47 0.25 5.89
C LYS A 28 -27.63 0.14 4.90
N PHE A 29 -27.34 0.50 3.67
CA PHE A 29 -28.23 0.26 2.55
C PHE A 29 -27.54 -0.65 1.53
N GLY A 30 -28.03 -1.88 1.38
CA GLY A 30 -27.40 -2.92 0.57
C GLY A 30 -26.60 -3.94 1.38
N ARG A 31 -26.56 -5.20 0.87
CA ARG A 31 -25.97 -6.35 1.58
C ARG A 31 -24.50 -6.21 1.96
N ASN A 32 -23.71 -5.55 1.10
CA ASN A 32 -22.27 -5.41 1.27
C ASN A 32 -21.84 -3.96 1.55
N ALA A 33 -22.77 -3.07 1.93
CA ALA A 33 -22.47 -1.67 2.17
C ALA A 33 -21.45 -1.45 3.30
N GLY A 34 -21.35 -2.40 4.24
CA GLY A 34 -20.39 -2.39 5.34
C GLY A 34 -19.11 -3.17 5.10
N ILE A 35 -18.81 -3.61 3.87
CA ILE A 35 -17.67 -4.51 3.59
C ILE A 35 -16.32 -3.97 4.09
N LEU A 36 -16.11 -2.67 4.06
CA LEU A 36 -14.88 -2.01 4.57
C LEU A 36 -15.03 -1.45 5.98
N SER A 37 -16.17 -1.67 6.67
CA SER A 37 -16.35 -1.25 8.05
C SER A 37 -15.32 -1.88 8.96
N VAL A 38 -14.71 -1.07 9.82
CA VAL A 38 -13.76 -1.52 10.85
C VAL A 38 -14.45 -2.10 12.09
N ASN A 39 -15.77 -1.95 12.19
CA ASN A 39 -16.55 -2.28 13.40
C ASN A 39 -16.92 -3.76 13.49
N HIS A 40 -16.76 -4.52 12.41
CA HIS A 40 -17.03 -5.95 12.41
C HIS A 40 -16.09 -6.69 11.44
N PRO A 41 -15.82 -7.99 11.66
CA PRO A 41 -15.13 -8.83 10.69
C PRO A 41 -15.96 -8.99 9.41
N PHE A 42 -15.33 -9.50 8.35
CA PHE A 42 -16.07 -9.88 7.16
C PHE A 42 -17.12 -10.95 7.47
N SER A 43 -18.34 -10.75 7.03
CA SER A 43 -19.32 -11.83 6.93
C SER A 43 -18.88 -12.85 5.84
N PRO A 44 -19.43 -14.07 5.83
CA PRO A 44 -19.11 -15.04 4.77
C PRO A 44 -19.41 -14.50 3.36
N GLU A 45 -20.45 -13.70 3.21
CA GLU A 45 -20.81 -13.07 1.93
C GLU A 45 -19.82 -11.96 1.55
N GLU A 46 -19.52 -11.05 2.46
CA GLU A 46 -18.54 -9.99 2.26
C GLU A 46 -17.16 -10.56 1.91
N LYS A 47 -16.75 -11.65 2.59
CA LYS A 47 -15.51 -12.36 2.30
C LYS A 47 -15.49 -12.91 0.87
N ARG A 48 -16.59 -13.51 0.42
CA ARG A 48 -16.69 -14.01 -0.96
C ARG A 48 -16.60 -12.90 -1.99
N VAL A 49 -17.31 -11.80 -1.75
CA VAL A 49 -17.28 -10.62 -2.65
C VAL A 49 -15.90 -10.00 -2.67
N PHE A 50 -15.28 -9.84 -1.52
CA PHE A 50 -13.95 -9.26 -1.41
C PHE A 50 -12.88 -10.13 -2.09
N ASN A 51 -12.89 -11.45 -1.86
CA ASN A 51 -11.98 -12.39 -2.52
C ASN A 51 -12.14 -12.37 -4.03
N ARG A 52 -13.40 -12.39 -4.54
CA ARG A 52 -13.66 -12.27 -5.99
C ARG A 52 -13.07 -10.98 -6.57
N SER A 53 -13.13 -9.88 -5.83
CA SER A 53 -12.49 -8.63 -6.27
C SER A 53 -10.97 -8.76 -6.35
N LEU A 54 -10.33 -9.41 -5.36
CA LEU A 54 -8.89 -9.68 -5.38
C LEU A 54 -8.51 -10.60 -6.54
N ASP A 55 -9.29 -11.68 -6.77
CA ASP A 55 -9.06 -12.62 -7.88
C ASP A 55 -9.15 -11.90 -9.24
N ASN A 56 -10.13 -11.01 -9.41
CA ASN A 56 -10.27 -10.22 -10.63
C ASN A 56 -9.09 -9.28 -10.86
N ILE A 57 -8.63 -8.60 -9.80
CA ILE A 57 -7.46 -7.72 -9.87
C ILE A 57 -6.19 -8.54 -10.18
N TYR A 58 -6.02 -9.69 -9.54
CA TYR A 58 -4.89 -10.57 -9.80
C TYR A 58 -4.87 -11.07 -11.23
N LYS A 59 -6.01 -11.53 -11.73
CA LYS A 59 -6.19 -11.99 -13.10
C LYS A 59 -5.83 -10.88 -14.10
N ASP A 60 -6.41 -9.70 -13.94
CA ASP A 60 -6.13 -8.55 -14.81
C ASP A 60 -4.63 -8.16 -14.78
N PHE A 61 -4.01 -8.19 -13.61
CA PHE A 61 -2.60 -7.90 -13.44
C PHE A 61 -1.71 -8.94 -14.16
N THR A 62 -1.96 -10.22 -13.95
CA THR A 62 -1.18 -11.30 -14.57
C THR A 62 -1.37 -11.35 -16.09
N GLU A 63 -2.61 -11.20 -16.58
CA GLU A 63 -2.90 -11.17 -18.02
C GLU A 63 -2.21 -10.00 -18.72
N LYS A 64 -2.29 -8.79 -18.16
CA LYS A 64 -1.60 -7.61 -18.72
C LYS A 64 -0.09 -7.78 -18.72
N THR A 65 0.46 -8.30 -17.61
CA THR A 65 1.91 -8.53 -17.52
C THR A 65 2.36 -9.58 -18.51
N ALA A 66 1.65 -10.71 -18.62
CA ALA A 66 1.93 -11.77 -19.57
C ALA A 66 1.92 -11.25 -21.01
N THR A 67 0.90 -10.46 -21.37
CA THR A 67 0.77 -9.88 -22.72
C THR A 67 1.93 -8.93 -23.03
N VAL A 68 2.25 -8.00 -22.14
CA VAL A 68 3.31 -7.01 -22.36
C VAL A 68 4.69 -7.66 -22.40
N ARG A 69 4.91 -8.72 -21.62
CA ARG A 69 6.19 -9.43 -21.53
C ARG A 69 6.31 -10.58 -22.54
N GLY A 70 5.26 -10.92 -23.28
CA GLY A 70 5.23 -12.05 -24.18
C GLY A 70 5.38 -13.40 -23.47
N ILE A 71 4.98 -13.49 -22.22
CA ILE A 71 5.08 -14.70 -21.38
C ILE A 71 3.77 -15.50 -21.48
N ASN A 72 3.89 -16.82 -21.60
CA ASN A 72 2.71 -17.68 -21.61
C ASN A 72 1.95 -17.55 -20.27
N PRO A 73 0.60 -17.50 -20.26
CA PRO A 73 -0.18 -17.36 -19.03
C PRO A 73 0.11 -18.41 -17.95
N ASN A 74 0.34 -19.67 -18.33
CA ASN A 74 0.67 -20.74 -17.39
C ASN A 74 2.07 -20.54 -16.76
N GLU A 75 2.99 -19.97 -17.52
CA GLU A 75 4.33 -19.64 -17.04
C GLU A 75 4.28 -18.38 -16.16
N MET A 76 3.51 -17.38 -16.56
CA MET A 76 3.25 -16.21 -15.74
C MET A 76 2.71 -16.61 -14.37
N GLU A 77 1.76 -17.53 -14.29
CA GLU A 77 1.22 -18.02 -13.03
C GLU A 77 2.29 -18.68 -12.14
N ARG A 78 3.26 -19.38 -12.71
CA ARG A 78 4.37 -19.99 -11.96
C ARG A 78 5.33 -18.97 -11.36
N ILE A 79 5.58 -17.88 -12.06
CA ILE A 79 6.51 -16.82 -11.62
C ILE A 79 5.84 -15.68 -10.86
N ALA A 80 4.52 -15.58 -10.90
CA ALA A 80 3.70 -14.63 -10.17
C ALA A 80 3.44 -15.08 -8.70
N ARG A 81 2.23 -15.04 -8.23
CA ARG A 81 1.78 -15.41 -6.87
C ARG A 81 2.49 -14.66 -5.76
N GLY A 82 2.84 -13.39 -6.00
CA GLY A 82 3.53 -12.57 -5.03
C GLY A 82 5.01 -12.92 -4.79
N ARG A 83 5.59 -13.82 -5.59
CA ARG A 83 7.01 -14.18 -5.46
C ARG A 83 7.91 -12.99 -5.77
N VAL A 84 9.03 -12.93 -5.06
CA VAL A 84 10.09 -11.95 -5.28
C VAL A 84 11.30 -12.67 -5.87
N TRP A 85 11.88 -12.09 -6.90
CA TRP A 85 12.99 -12.65 -7.66
C TRP A 85 14.24 -11.80 -7.51
N LEU A 86 15.40 -12.43 -7.45
CA LEU A 86 16.68 -11.77 -7.68
C LEU A 86 16.73 -11.23 -9.11
N GLY A 87 17.60 -10.25 -9.37
CA GLY A 87 17.70 -9.66 -10.70
C GLY A 87 17.99 -10.67 -11.79
N GLU A 88 18.91 -11.59 -11.56
CA GLU A 88 19.28 -12.64 -12.50
C GLU A 88 18.13 -13.62 -12.78
N ASP A 89 17.41 -14.02 -11.75
CA ASP A 89 16.23 -14.88 -11.90
C ASP A 89 15.09 -14.16 -12.63
N ALA A 90 14.91 -12.88 -12.34
CA ALA A 90 13.93 -12.05 -13.01
C ALA A 90 14.24 -11.89 -14.50
N LEU A 91 15.53 -11.77 -14.85
CA LEU A 91 15.98 -11.73 -16.23
C LEU A 91 15.71 -13.07 -16.94
N ARG A 92 16.06 -14.20 -16.30
CA ARG A 92 15.77 -15.54 -16.84
C ARG A 92 14.28 -15.79 -17.04
N ASN A 93 13.47 -15.27 -16.13
CA ASN A 93 12.00 -15.39 -16.19
C ASN A 93 11.35 -14.35 -17.12
N GLY A 94 12.11 -13.52 -17.81
CA GLY A 94 11.58 -12.49 -18.72
C GLY A 94 10.87 -11.32 -18.03
N LEU A 95 11.01 -11.17 -16.70
CA LEU A 95 10.37 -10.10 -15.95
C LEU A 95 11.08 -8.75 -16.04
N VAL A 96 12.36 -8.75 -16.40
CA VAL A 96 13.17 -7.54 -16.66
C VAL A 96 13.93 -7.70 -17.95
N ASP A 97 14.36 -6.59 -18.56
CA ASP A 97 15.02 -6.56 -19.87
C ASP A 97 16.54 -6.62 -19.76
N ALA A 98 17.10 -6.14 -18.65
CA ALA A 98 18.54 -6.12 -18.40
C ALA A 98 18.84 -6.03 -16.90
N LEU A 99 20.06 -6.37 -16.53
CA LEU A 99 20.61 -6.13 -15.22
C LEU A 99 21.37 -4.81 -15.22
N GLY A 100 21.28 -4.08 -14.11
CA GLY A 100 22.00 -2.82 -13.96
C GLY A 100 21.57 -2.07 -12.68
N GLY A 101 22.32 -1.04 -12.38
CA GLY A 101 22.02 -0.11 -11.30
C GLY A 101 21.37 1.17 -11.80
N LEU A 102 21.44 2.22 -10.97
CA LEU A 102 20.87 3.52 -11.29
C LEU A 102 21.52 4.17 -12.53
N ASN A 103 22.83 4.00 -12.71
CA ASN A 103 23.56 4.60 -13.84
C ASN A 103 23.10 3.99 -15.18
N GLU A 104 22.96 2.68 -15.23
CA GLU A 104 22.45 1.94 -16.39
C GLU A 104 21.01 2.33 -16.69
N ALA A 105 20.17 2.45 -15.66
CA ALA A 105 18.79 2.89 -15.80
C ALA A 105 18.69 4.31 -16.37
N VAL A 106 19.51 5.24 -15.87
CA VAL A 106 19.58 6.62 -16.39
C VAL A 106 20.10 6.64 -17.83
N ALA A 107 21.12 5.84 -18.15
CA ALA A 107 21.63 5.74 -19.50
C ALA A 107 20.56 5.21 -20.47
N LYS A 108 19.83 4.18 -20.08
CA LYS A 108 18.72 3.62 -20.87
C LYS A 108 17.56 4.60 -21.01
N ALA A 109 17.21 5.32 -19.96
CA ALA A 109 16.18 6.35 -20.02
C ALA A 109 16.55 7.49 -21.00
N LYS A 110 17.82 7.89 -21.04
CA LYS A 110 18.31 8.88 -22.02
C LYS A 110 18.20 8.36 -23.46
N GLU A 111 18.60 7.12 -23.67
CA GLU A 111 18.50 6.45 -24.98
C GLU A 111 17.06 6.44 -25.48
N LEU A 112 16.14 5.95 -24.65
CA LEU A 112 14.70 5.87 -24.96
C LEU A 112 14.04 7.25 -25.13
N GLY A 113 14.55 8.26 -24.41
CA GLY A 113 14.09 9.65 -24.52
C GLY A 113 14.74 10.42 -25.69
N GLY A 114 15.57 9.78 -26.52
CA GLY A 114 16.25 10.41 -27.63
C GLY A 114 17.29 11.48 -27.23
N ILE A 115 17.75 11.46 -25.99
CA ILE A 115 18.72 12.41 -25.47
C ILE A 115 20.13 12.03 -25.93
N LYS A 116 20.79 12.90 -26.68
CA LYS A 116 22.15 12.64 -27.17
C LYS A 116 23.14 12.40 -26.02
N PRO A 117 24.12 11.50 -26.15
CA PRO A 117 25.02 11.09 -25.05
C PRO A 117 25.73 12.25 -24.32
N LYS A 118 26.10 13.30 -25.05
CA LYS A 118 26.82 14.47 -24.51
C LYS A 118 25.91 15.61 -24.03
N THR A 119 24.58 15.45 -24.12
CA THR A 119 23.64 16.49 -23.67
C THR A 119 23.66 16.60 -22.14
N ARG A 120 23.80 17.81 -21.63
CA ARG A 120 23.63 18.09 -20.20
C ARG A 120 22.16 17.84 -19.81
N PHE A 121 21.94 17.18 -18.71
CA PHE A 121 20.63 16.91 -18.15
C PHE A 121 20.66 17.05 -16.63
N ASN A 122 19.51 17.32 -16.06
CA ASN A 122 19.34 17.39 -14.61
C ASN A 122 18.50 16.21 -14.15
N ILE A 123 18.94 15.52 -13.07
CA ILE A 123 18.14 14.50 -12.40
C ILE A 123 17.33 15.22 -11.32
N VAL A 124 16.02 15.14 -11.41
CA VAL A 124 15.11 15.69 -10.41
C VAL A 124 14.52 14.54 -9.60
N TYR A 125 14.68 14.63 -8.29
CA TYR A 125 14.17 13.61 -7.37
C TYR A 125 12.79 14.00 -6.84
N TYR A 126 11.86 13.06 -6.87
CA TYR A 126 10.53 13.20 -6.28
C TYR A 126 10.28 12.07 -5.27
N PRO A 127 9.65 12.36 -4.10
CA PRO A 127 9.36 13.71 -3.58
C PRO A 127 10.64 14.49 -3.29
N LYS A 128 10.56 15.83 -3.40
CA LYS A 128 11.72 16.70 -3.05
C LYS A 128 12.19 16.38 -1.64
N ARG A 129 13.49 16.20 -1.47
CA ARG A 129 14.07 15.97 -0.13
C ARG A 129 13.77 17.20 0.72
N LYS A 130 13.12 16.99 1.85
CA LYS A 130 12.88 18.05 2.82
C LYS A 130 14.21 18.56 3.35
N THR A 131 14.36 19.87 3.40
CA THR A 131 15.52 20.51 4.02
C THR A 131 15.57 20.18 5.51
N PHE A 132 16.73 20.37 6.13
CA PHE A 132 16.87 20.19 7.58
C PHE A 132 15.89 21.08 8.35
N GLN A 133 15.68 22.32 7.90
CA GLN A 133 14.72 23.26 8.49
C GLN A 133 13.29 22.76 8.40
N GLU A 134 12.86 22.21 7.26
CA GLU A 134 11.53 21.63 7.10
C GLU A 134 11.34 20.37 7.96
N LYS A 135 12.38 19.55 8.13
CA LYS A 135 12.34 18.40 9.04
C LYS A 135 12.25 18.84 10.49
N LEU A 136 13.05 19.85 10.87
CA LEU A 136 13.03 20.41 12.21
C LEU A 136 11.67 21.06 12.51
N ALA A 137 11.13 21.85 11.57
CA ALA A 137 9.81 22.44 11.68
C ALA A 137 8.70 21.37 11.83
N GLN A 138 8.84 20.25 11.14
CA GLN A 138 7.92 19.10 11.30
C GLN A 138 8.05 18.43 12.67
N MET A 139 9.26 18.28 13.19
CA MET A 139 9.51 17.73 14.54
C MET A 139 9.02 18.68 15.64
N LEU A 140 9.14 19.99 15.42
CA LEU A 140 8.66 21.04 16.34
C LEU A 140 7.15 21.33 16.17
N GLY A 141 6.45 20.59 15.33
CA GLY A 141 5.02 20.73 15.14
C GLY A 141 4.57 21.96 14.36
N SER A 142 5.50 22.62 13.64
CA SER A 142 5.24 23.84 12.83
C SER A 142 4.93 23.55 11.35
N GLY A 143 4.82 22.29 10.94
CA GLY A 143 4.31 21.91 9.60
C GLY A 143 2.83 22.22 9.45
N PRO A 144 2.27 22.26 8.21
CA PRO A 144 0.83 22.40 8.02
C PRO A 144 0.16 21.28 8.79
N LYS A 145 -0.29 21.60 9.97
CA LYS A 145 -1.11 20.73 10.80
C LYS A 145 -2.45 20.63 10.05
N ILE A 146 -2.68 19.53 9.35
CA ILE A 146 -4.03 19.01 9.44
C ILE A 146 -4.17 18.76 10.93
N SER A 147 -4.82 19.69 11.59
CA SER A 147 -4.91 19.72 13.04
C SER A 147 -5.68 18.46 13.43
N VAL A 148 -4.94 17.38 13.74
CA VAL A 148 -5.53 16.20 14.38
C VAL A 148 -6.38 16.68 15.57
N ASN A 149 -5.94 17.75 16.26
CA ASN A 149 -6.71 18.44 17.28
C ASN A 149 -8.03 19.04 16.77
N LYS A 150 -8.10 19.52 15.54
CA LYS A 150 -9.36 20.03 14.99
C LYS A 150 -10.32 18.88 14.69
N VAL A 151 -9.82 17.82 14.06
CA VAL A 151 -10.61 16.60 13.80
C VAL A 151 -11.03 15.96 15.12
N VAL A 152 -10.14 15.88 16.09
CA VAL A 152 -10.39 15.29 17.41
C VAL A 152 -11.38 16.13 18.22
N ASN A 153 -11.27 17.46 18.20
CA ASN A 153 -12.23 18.35 18.86
C ASN A 153 -13.60 18.31 18.16
N ASP A 154 -13.63 18.22 16.84
CA ASP A 154 -14.87 18.11 16.07
C ASP A 154 -15.57 16.76 16.32
N PHE A 155 -14.83 15.71 16.72
CA PHE A 155 -15.36 14.40 17.10
C PHE A 155 -15.50 14.20 18.64
N GLY A 156 -15.20 15.23 19.46
CA GLY A 156 -15.41 15.19 20.92
C GLY A 156 -14.41 14.34 21.71
N PHE A 157 -13.24 13.99 21.14
CA PHE A 157 -12.20 13.28 21.88
C PHE A 157 -11.35 14.25 22.72
N GLY A 158 -11.16 13.93 24.00
CA GLY A 158 -10.31 14.70 24.90
C GLY A 158 -8.80 14.49 24.68
N THR A 159 -7.98 15.42 25.18
CA THR A 159 -6.50 15.35 25.09
C THR A 159 -5.93 14.08 25.75
N ASN A 160 -6.60 13.49 26.72
CA ASN A 160 -6.21 12.24 27.36
C ASN A 160 -6.36 11.03 26.43
N ASP A 161 -7.36 11.06 25.54
CA ASP A 161 -7.61 9.99 24.58
C ASP A 161 -6.54 9.97 23.48
N ILE A 162 -6.01 11.15 23.11
CA ILE A 162 -4.90 11.28 22.16
C ILE A 162 -3.61 10.70 22.73
N ASN A 163 -3.34 10.95 24.02
CA ASN A 163 -2.18 10.39 24.71
C ASN A 163 -2.29 8.85 24.82
N MET A 164 -3.49 8.34 25.01
CA MET A 164 -3.76 6.91 25.01
C MET A 164 -3.54 6.30 23.60
N LEU A 165 -4.04 6.93 22.55
CA LEU A 165 -3.83 6.51 21.17
C LEU A 165 -2.34 6.57 20.75
N ASN A 166 -1.61 7.57 21.22
CA ASN A 166 -0.17 7.67 20.99
C ASN A 166 0.62 6.59 21.76
N ARG A 167 0.22 6.24 22.98
CA ARG A 167 0.79 5.10 23.73
C ARG A 167 0.49 3.78 23.04
N MET A 168 -0.72 3.57 22.54
CA MET A 168 -1.09 2.38 21.78
C MET A 168 -0.25 2.22 20.50
N LYS A 169 0.28 3.30 19.92
CA LYS A 169 1.15 3.26 18.73
C LYS A 169 2.51 2.61 19.00
N TYR A 170 2.96 2.56 20.24
CA TYR A 170 4.26 2.03 20.63
C TYR A 170 4.17 0.72 21.44
N ASP A 171 3.04 0.43 22.09
CA ASP A 171 2.88 -0.73 22.96
C ASP A 171 1.95 -1.81 22.40
N THR A 172 1.40 -1.62 21.22
CA THR A 172 0.50 -2.62 20.65
C THR A 172 1.29 -3.69 19.92
N VAL A 173 1.28 -4.87 20.48
CA VAL A 173 1.16 -6.10 19.69
C VAL A 173 -0.02 -5.84 18.74
N LEU A 174 0.28 -5.58 17.48
CA LEU A 174 -0.72 -5.43 16.43
C LEU A 174 -1.68 -6.62 16.53
N PRO A 175 -3.00 -6.39 16.59
CA PRO A 175 -3.92 -7.51 16.53
C PRO A 175 -3.57 -8.34 15.31
N PRO A 176 -3.65 -9.68 15.41
CA PRO A 176 -3.19 -10.56 14.36
C PRO A 176 -3.85 -10.17 13.05
N PHE A 177 -3.06 -9.73 12.09
CA PHE A 177 -3.51 -9.52 10.71
C PHE A 177 -4.01 -10.86 10.21
N ARG A 178 -5.31 -10.99 10.01
CA ARG A 178 -5.86 -12.17 9.38
C ARG A 178 -5.73 -11.96 7.88
N ILE A 179 -4.62 -12.45 7.32
CA ILE A 179 -4.47 -12.58 5.87
C ILE A 179 -5.53 -13.58 5.43
N VAL A 180 -6.42 -13.15 4.57
CA VAL A 180 -7.44 -14.01 3.97
C VAL A 180 -6.94 -14.28 2.56
N TYR A 181 -6.36 -15.49 2.37
CA TYR A 181 -6.13 -16.04 1.06
C TYR A 181 -7.43 -16.49 0.44
#